data_324058ba936f84c9ba5a93f8549e9312
#
_entry.id   324058ba936f84c9ba5a93f8549e9312
#
_cell.length_a   1.000
_cell.length_b   1.000
_cell.length_c   1.000
_cell.angle_alpha   90.00
_cell.angle_beta   90.00
_cell.angle_gamma   90.00
#
_symmetry.space_group_name_H-M   'P 1'
#
loop_
_entity.id
_entity.type
_entity.pdbx_description
1 polymer ?
#
loop_
_entity_poly.entity_id
_entity_poly.type
_entity_poly.pdbx_seq_one_letter_code
_entity_poly.pdbx_strand_id
1 'polypeptide(L)'
;MQRRTFLKWAAAGSVLPLFNIGCASPRAKTIAAGRRIRVALIGCGLRMRDVLSTKCEDVEIVALVDPDRRALEAIRPRLCKRYPGRGYEKVPAFADYHELFAKMADGIDAVIIATNQQQHALPALLAMEHGIHVYVEKPIAYSIEEADLLLKAAEKSGVVTQCGHHGHSSPILAQIVEYIQSGAIGQVHDVWCYDDRINAQAVVPPDAPVPEGLDWDKWVGPAAMRPYKTCYGPHQWYDWKGFGNGNIGNMGNHIMDASFFALRLNEVDPVSAELLDQREGAPGSWPLRQTIDFTFPARKGMDPVTIHWWDGIKDGVPVDAAHQNRIGIATKRAYQNLPPIVEELERKYNVPLGQIGTLWMGEKGILWQNEFGSACRS
;
A
#
# COMPACT_ATOMS: atom_id res chain seq x y z
N MET A 1 4.75 6.08 -26.30
CA MET A 1 5.94 5.55 -25.59
C MET A 1 5.55 4.25 -24.91
N GLN A 2 6.27 3.14 -25.11
CA GLN A 2 5.89 1.86 -24.52
C GLN A 2 6.16 1.87 -23.01
N ARG A 3 5.25 1.35 -22.19
CA ARG A 3 5.30 1.31 -20.70
C ARG A 3 6.64 0.78 -20.15
N ARG A 4 7.20 -0.24 -20.81
CA ARG A 4 8.49 -0.85 -20.45
C ARG A 4 9.69 0.07 -20.73
N THR A 5 9.55 1.04 -21.60
CA THR A 5 10.59 2.00 -21.92
C THR A 5 10.75 3.05 -20.83
N PHE A 6 9.64 3.42 -20.14
CA PHE A 6 9.67 4.37 -19.03
C PHE A 6 10.56 3.91 -17.88
N LEU A 7 10.41 2.65 -17.41
CA LEU A 7 11.23 2.13 -16.31
C LEU A 7 12.70 1.90 -16.70
N LYS A 8 12.98 1.55 -17.96
CA LYS A 8 14.36 1.50 -18.45
C LYS A 8 15.04 2.87 -18.45
N TRP A 9 14.28 3.93 -18.67
CA TRP A 9 14.75 5.31 -18.60
C TRP A 9 14.93 5.79 -17.17
N ALA A 10 14.04 5.41 -16.26
CA ALA A 10 14.17 5.68 -14.84
C ALA A 10 15.43 5.02 -14.25
N ALA A 11 15.68 3.74 -14.58
CA ALA A 11 16.87 3.01 -14.16
C ALA A 11 18.19 3.54 -14.79
N ALA A 12 18.11 4.26 -15.92
CA ALA A 12 19.28 4.83 -16.59
C ALA A 12 19.62 6.27 -16.16
N GLY A 13 18.93 6.82 -15.14
CA GLY A 13 19.16 8.20 -14.68
C GLY A 13 18.78 9.30 -15.68
N SER A 14 18.11 8.94 -16.79
CA SER A 14 17.77 9.84 -17.90
C SER A 14 16.26 10.17 -17.99
N VAL A 15 15.59 10.31 -16.85
CA VAL A 15 14.15 10.66 -16.75
C VAL A 15 13.87 12.13 -17.11
N LEU A 16 14.91 12.93 -17.32
CA LEU A 16 14.81 14.37 -17.55
C LEU A 16 14.11 14.85 -18.86
N PRO A 17 13.98 14.09 -19.97
CA PRO A 17 13.30 14.63 -21.12
C PRO A 17 11.77 14.71 -21.04
N LEU A 18 11.11 13.94 -20.16
CA LEU A 18 9.63 13.96 -20.06
C LEU A 18 9.08 15.20 -19.35
N PHE A 19 9.89 15.82 -18.49
CA PHE A 19 9.52 17.01 -17.74
C PHE A 19 10.14 18.32 -18.27
N ASN A 20 10.94 18.27 -19.32
CA ASN A 20 11.67 19.42 -19.88
C ASN A 20 11.19 19.90 -21.25
N ILE A 21 10.02 19.49 -21.71
CA ILE A 21 9.36 20.17 -22.84
C ILE A 21 8.79 21.45 -22.25
N GLY A 22 9.42 22.57 -22.56
CA GLY A 22 9.17 23.89 -22.00
C GLY A 22 7.75 24.39 -22.19
N CYS A 23 6.89 23.98 -21.28
CA CYS A 23 5.58 24.57 -21.03
C CYS A 23 5.45 24.81 -19.53
N ALA A 24 4.76 25.87 -19.15
CA ALA A 24 4.45 26.17 -17.77
C ALA A 24 3.98 24.90 -17.05
N SER A 25 4.51 24.64 -15.85
CA SER A 25 4.06 23.50 -15.03
C SER A 25 2.53 23.49 -14.99
N PRO A 26 1.87 22.36 -15.28
CA PRO A 26 0.42 22.31 -15.21
C PRO A 26 0.00 22.73 -13.80
N ARG A 27 -0.82 23.78 -13.70
CA ARG A 27 -1.40 24.16 -12.40
C ARG A 27 -2.48 23.17 -12.06
N ALA A 28 -2.57 22.83 -10.76
CA ALA A 28 -3.67 22.05 -10.23
C ALA A 28 -5.02 22.60 -10.71
N LYS A 29 -5.93 21.73 -11.11
CA LYS A 29 -7.26 22.12 -11.59
C LYS A 29 -8.05 22.77 -10.48
N THR A 30 -8.65 23.91 -10.76
CA THR A 30 -9.55 24.57 -9.82
C THR A 30 -10.97 24.05 -10.01
N ILE A 31 -11.58 23.59 -8.93
CA ILE A 31 -12.96 23.08 -8.92
C ILE A 31 -13.88 24.22 -8.50
N ALA A 32 -14.84 24.59 -9.37
CA ALA A 32 -15.81 25.63 -9.06
C ALA A 32 -16.68 25.24 -7.85
N ALA A 33 -16.95 26.19 -6.96
CA ALA A 33 -17.79 25.97 -5.79
C ALA A 33 -19.19 25.46 -6.19
N GLY A 34 -19.70 24.46 -5.47
CA GLY A 34 -21.01 23.85 -5.72
C GLY A 34 -21.07 22.83 -6.85
N ARG A 35 -19.99 22.64 -7.63
CA ARG A 35 -19.87 21.56 -8.61
C ARG A 35 -19.34 20.28 -7.97
N ARG A 36 -19.89 19.13 -8.38
CA ARG A 36 -19.32 17.83 -7.98
C ARG A 36 -17.92 17.64 -8.58
N ILE A 37 -17.08 16.95 -7.82
CA ILE A 37 -15.74 16.55 -8.24
C ILE A 37 -15.86 15.39 -9.23
N ARG A 38 -15.39 15.57 -10.45
CA ARG A 38 -15.39 14.53 -11.50
C ARG A 38 -14.23 13.57 -11.27
N VAL A 39 -14.55 12.35 -10.91
CA VAL A 39 -13.57 11.33 -10.50
C VAL A 39 -13.52 10.17 -11.49
N ALA A 40 -12.33 9.80 -11.93
CA ALA A 40 -12.10 8.54 -12.63
C ALA A 40 -11.55 7.50 -11.64
N LEU A 41 -12.08 6.27 -11.73
CA LEU A 41 -11.66 5.12 -10.93
C LEU A 41 -10.69 4.27 -11.75
N ILE A 42 -9.47 4.07 -11.24
CA ILE A 42 -8.41 3.28 -11.88
C ILE A 42 -8.10 2.07 -11.00
N GLY A 43 -8.38 0.86 -11.51
CA GLY A 43 -8.41 -0.37 -10.74
C GLY A 43 -9.77 -0.57 -10.06
N CYS A 44 -10.66 -1.33 -10.68
CA CYS A 44 -12.05 -1.55 -10.25
C CYS A 44 -12.24 -2.85 -9.44
N GLY A 45 -11.15 -3.37 -8.87
CA GLY A 45 -11.10 -4.60 -8.09
C GLY A 45 -11.75 -4.51 -6.71
N LEU A 46 -11.37 -5.44 -5.82
CA LEU A 46 -11.94 -5.55 -4.48
C LEU A 46 -11.66 -4.30 -3.64
N ARG A 47 -10.44 -3.75 -3.68
CA ARG A 47 -10.10 -2.57 -2.88
C ARG A 47 -10.92 -1.33 -3.27
N MET A 48 -11.17 -1.12 -4.56
CA MET A 48 -12.04 -0.02 -5.00
C MET A 48 -13.47 -0.15 -4.43
N ARG A 49 -13.96 -1.38 -4.25
CA ARG A 49 -15.28 -1.62 -3.63
C ARG A 49 -15.32 -1.17 -2.17
N ASP A 50 -14.20 -1.35 -1.44
CA ASP A 50 -14.07 -0.89 -0.06
C ASP A 50 -13.96 0.64 0.01
N VAL A 51 -13.16 1.26 -0.86
CA VAL A 51 -13.06 2.73 -0.97
C VAL A 51 -14.43 3.34 -1.25
N LEU A 52 -15.21 2.73 -2.12
CA LEU A 52 -16.58 3.15 -2.43
C LEU A 52 -17.61 2.75 -1.34
N SER A 53 -17.21 2.09 -0.25
CA SER A 53 -18.14 1.74 0.84
C SER A 53 -18.69 2.99 1.55
N THR A 54 -17.92 4.06 1.59
CA THR A 54 -18.37 5.37 2.08
C THR A 54 -19.00 6.17 0.94
N LYS A 55 -20.22 6.64 1.13
CA LYS A 55 -20.91 7.49 0.14
C LYS A 55 -20.40 8.92 0.22
N CYS A 56 -20.03 9.49 -0.92
CA CYS A 56 -19.68 10.89 -1.04
C CYS A 56 -20.60 11.56 -2.08
N GLU A 57 -21.46 12.46 -1.67
CA GLU A 57 -22.44 13.11 -2.55
C GLU A 57 -21.81 14.13 -3.49
N ASP A 58 -20.66 14.69 -3.09
CA ASP A 58 -19.93 15.72 -3.85
C ASP A 58 -19.08 15.14 -4.97
N VAL A 59 -19.12 13.81 -5.16
CA VAL A 59 -18.36 13.12 -6.20
C VAL A 59 -19.27 12.69 -7.34
N GLU A 60 -18.79 12.82 -8.57
CA GLU A 60 -19.36 12.28 -9.79
C GLU A 60 -18.36 11.36 -10.48
N ILE A 61 -18.70 10.07 -10.63
CA ILE A 61 -17.82 9.10 -11.30
C ILE A 61 -17.99 9.27 -12.82
N VAL A 62 -16.91 9.68 -13.50
CA VAL A 62 -16.95 10.03 -14.94
C VAL A 62 -16.27 8.99 -15.82
N ALA A 63 -15.44 8.09 -15.26
CA ALA A 63 -14.80 7.00 -15.99
C ALA A 63 -14.38 5.86 -15.09
N LEU A 64 -14.28 4.66 -15.67
CA LEU A 64 -13.76 3.44 -15.04
C LEU A 64 -12.59 2.91 -15.85
N VAL A 65 -11.54 2.43 -15.18
CA VAL A 65 -10.39 1.77 -15.84
C VAL A 65 -10.04 0.48 -15.13
N ASP A 66 -10.03 -0.61 -15.87
CA ASP A 66 -9.49 -1.89 -15.40
C ASP A 66 -9.14 -2.77 -16.61
N PRO A 67 -7.98 -3.43 -16.66
CA PRO A 67 -7.66 -4.39 -17.73
C PRO A 67 -8.48 -5.67 -17.67
N ASP A 68 -9.21 -5.91 -16.57
CA ASP A 68 -10.15 -7.02 -16.43
C ASP A 68 -11.59 -6.54 -16.63
N ARG A 69 -12.20 -6.90 -17.77
CA ARG A 69 -13.59 -6.57 -18.09
C ARG A 69 -14.57 -7.04 -16.99
N ARG A 70 -14.28 -8.17 -16.34
CA ARG A 70 -15.12 -8.71 -15.26
C ARG A 70 -15.16 -7.78 -14.03
N ALA A 71 -14.04 -7.08 -13.74
CA ALA A 71 -14.00 -6.08 -12.68
C ALA A 71 -14.87 -4.87 -13.02
N LEU A 72 -14.81 -4.40 -14.27
CA LEU A 72 -15.66 -3.30 -14.78
C LEU A 72 -17.15 -3.67 -14.73
N GLU A 73 -17.51 -4.88 -15.13
CA GLU A 73 -18.89 -5.38 -15.07
C GLU A 73 -19.40 -5.51 -13.63
N ALA A 74 -18.53 -5.92 -12.70
CA ALA A 74 -18.89 -6.11 -11.30
C ALA A 74 -19.05 -4.81 -10.49
N ILE A 75 -18.34 -3.72 -10.87
CA ILE A 75 -18.42 -2.46 -10.13
C ILE A 75 -19.62 -1.60 -10.54
N ARG A 76 -20.07 -1.66 -11.79
CA ARG A 76 -21.20 -0.86 -12.31
C ARG A 76 -22.50 -1.00 -11.49
N PRO A 77 -23.02 -2.22 -11.24
CA PRO A 77 -24.22 -2.39 -10.43
C PRO A 77 -24.08 -1.82 -9.00
N ARG A 78 -22.87 -1.87 -8.44
CA ARG A 78 -22.57 -1.31 -7.11
C ARG A 78 -22.66 0.21 -7.11
N LEU A 79 -22.13 0.88 -8.15
CA LEU A 79 -22.24 2.31 -8.32
C LEU A 79 -23.71 2.74 -8.52
N CYS A 80 -24.47 2.04 -9.37
CA CYS A 80 -25.88 2.32 -9.58
C CYS A 80 -26.72 2.16 -8.28
N LYS A 81 -26.42 1.12 -7.51
CA LYS A 81 -27.05 0.91 -6.19
C LYS A 81 -26.67 1.99 -5.17
N ARG A 82 -25.41 2.41 -5.18
CA ARG A 82 -24.89 3.41 -4.23
C ARG A 82 -25.40 4.82 -4.54
N TYR A 83 -25.52 5.14 -5.82
CA TYR A 83 -25.91 6.45 -6.33
C TYR A 83 -27.06 6.31 -7.35
N PRO A 84 -28.28 6.01 -6.90
CA PRO A 84 -29.42 5.82 -7.79
C PRO A 84 -29.72 7.08 -8.61
N GLY A 85 -30.05 6.88 -9.89
CA GLY A 85 -30.42 7.95 -10.82
C GLY A 85 -29.28 8.76 -11.41
N ARG A 86 -28.00 8.41 -11.14
CA ARG A 86 -26.84 9.13 -11.70
C ARG A 86 -26.35 8.59 -13.04
N GLY A 87 -26.98 7.57 -13.63
CA GLY A 87 -26.64 7.05 -14.96
C GLY A 87 -25.31 6.29 -15.05
N TYR A 88 -24.82 5.73 -13.93
CA TYR A 88 -23.54 5.06 -13.87
C TYR A 88 -23.48 3.73 -14.64
N GLU A 89 -24.61 3.22 -15.10
CA GLU A 89 -24.69 2.11 -16.05
C GLU A 89 -24.01 2.43 -17.39
N LYS A 90 -23.94 3.70 -17.78
CA LYS A 90 -23.38 4.18 -19.05
C LYS A 90 -22.01 4.88 -18.91
N VAL A 91 -21.42 4.92 -17.71
CA VAL A 91 -20.11 5.54 -17.50
C VAL A 91 -19.07 4.91 -18.44
N PRO A 92 -18.28 5.72 -19.18
CA PRO A 92 -17.21 5.22 -20.04
C PRO A 92 -16.26 4.29 -19.29
N ALA A 93 -15.79 3.24 -19.96
CA ALA A 93 -14.84 2.31 -19.39
C ALA A 93 -13.69 2.03 -20.35
N PHE A 94 -12.50 1.92 -19.79
CA PHE A 94 -11.25 1.73 -20.53
C PHE A 94 -10.50 0.53 -19.95
N ALA A 95 -9.77 -0.19 -20.79
CA ALA A 95 -8.84 -1.23 -20.34
C ALA A 95 -7.46 -0.65 -19.98
N ASP A 96 -7.21 0.64 -20.31
CA ASP A 96 -5.92 1.29 -20.19
C ASP A 96 -6.08 2.73 -19.71
N TYR A 97 -5.36 3.10 -18.64
CA TYR A 97 -5.36 4.48 -18.15
C TYR A 97 -4.68 5.47 -19.11
N HIS A 98 -3.77 5.03 -19.99
CA HIS A 98 -3.22 5.91 -21.03
C HIS A 98 -4.33 6.37 -22.00
N GLU A 99 -5.23 5.46 -22.36
CA GLU A 99 -6.38 5.78 -23.19
C GLU A 99 -7.34 6.74 -22.47
N LEU A 100 -7.57 6.52 -21.16
CA LEU A 100 -8.37 7.43 -20.34
C LEU A 100 -7.81 8.86 -20.42
N PHE A 101 -6.54 9.06 -20.09
CA PHE A 101 -5.93 10.40 -20.06
C PHE A 101 -5.89 11.02 -21.45
N ALA A 102 -5.57 10.26 -22.49
CA ALA A 102 -5.55 10.77 -23.86
C ALA A 102 -6.93 11.28 -24.34
N LYS A 103 -8.03 10.67 -23.87
CA LYS A 103 -9.39 11.00 -24.33
C LYS A 103 -10.17 11.94 -23.41
N MET A 104 -9.90 11.89 -22.09
CA MET A 104 -10.78 12.49 -21.09
C MET A 104 -10.07 13.36 -20.05
N ALA A 105 -8.76 13.59 -20.13
CA ALA A 105 -8.03 14.33 -19.10
C ALA A 105 -8.70 15.66 -18.71
N ASP A 106 -9.21 16.43 -19.67
CA ASP A 106 -9.89 17.71 -19.40
C ASP A 106 -11.21 17.56 -18.65
N GLY A 107 -11.83 16.38 -18.76
CA GLY A 107 -13.09 16.04 -18.10
C GLY A 107 -12.93 15.48 -16.68
N ILE A 108 -11.72 15.34 -16.17
CA ILE A 108 -11.41 14.69 -14.88
C ILE A 108 -10.79 15.72 -13.92
N ASP A 109 -11.28 15.78 -12.70
CA ASP A 109 -10.73 16.64 -11.64
C ASP A 109 -9.81 15.85 -10.70
N ALA A 110 -10.16 14.59 -10.42
CA ALA A 110 -9.39 13.71 -9.57
C ALA A 110 -9.43 12.26 -10.04
N VAL A 111 -8.44 11.48 -9.65
CA VAL A 111 -8.40 10.04 -9.83
C VAL A 111 -8.35 9.34 -8.49
N ILE A 112 -8.99 8.16 -8.40
CA ILE A 112 -8.79 7.20 -7.32
C ILE A 112 -8.12 5.98 -7.93
N ILE A 113 -6.92 5.65 -7.44
CA ILE A 113 -6.08 4.57 -7.94
C ILE A 113 -6.04 3.45 -6.91
N ALA A 114 -6.55 2.27 -7.27
CA ALA A 114 -6.57 1.06 -6.46
C ALA A 114 -6.24 -0.17 -7.30
N THR A 115 -5.17 -0.07 -8.06
CA THR A 115 -4.58 -1.12 -8.90
C THR A 115 -3.71 -2.07 -8.06
N ASN A 116 -2.92 -2.91 -8.70
CA ASN A 116 -1.83 -3.63 -8.05
C ASN A 116 -0.68 -2.64 -7.77
N GLN A 117 0.15 -2.94 -6.79
CA GLN A 117 1.19 -2.02 -6.29
C GLN A 117 2.16 -1.54 -7.37
N GLN A 118 2.58 -2.43 -8.28
CA GLN A 118 3.46 -2.06 -9.41
C GLN A 118 2.83 -1.08 -10.41
N GLN A 119 1.54 -0.83 -10.31
CA GLN A 119 0.80 0.10 -11.16
C GLN A 119 0.23 1.31 -10.41
N HIS A 120 0.67 1.60 -9.18
CA HIS A 120 0.23 2.77 -8.44
C HIS A 120 0.87 4.06 -8.97
N ALA A 121 2.18 4.04 -9.17
CA ALA A 121 2.95 5.25 -9.47
C ALA A 121 2.64 5.84 -10.86
N LEU A 122 2.62 5.02 -11.91
CA LEU A 122 2.52 5.54 -13.27
C LEU A 122 1.20 6.29 -13.56
N PRO A 123 0.01 5.77 -13.24
CA PRO A 123 -1.23 6.54 -13.42
C PRO A 123 -1.31 7.77 -12.52
N ALA A 124 -0.67 7.76 -11.33
CA ALA A 124 -0.59 8.93 -10.47
C ALA A 124 0.28 10.04 -11.08
N LEU A 125 1.45 9.69 -11.61
CA LEU A 125 2.34 10.62 -12.33
C LEU A 125 1.64 11.24 -13.55
N LEU A 126 0.95 10.41 -14.35
CA LEU A 126 0.18 10.90 -15.50
C LEU A 126 -0.95 11.85 -15.08
N ALA A 127 -1.66 11.55 -14.00
CA ALA A 127 -2.68 12.45 -13.47
C ALA A 127 -2.08 13.79 -13.05
N MET A 128 -0.96 13.78 -12.32
CA MET A 128 -0.25 14.99 -11.90
C MET A 128 0.24 15.82 -13.10
N GLU A 129 0.70 15.17 -14.18
CA GLU A 129 1.09 15.83 -15.43
C GLU A 129 -0.08 16.59 -16.09
N HIS A 130 -1.30 16.13 -15.91
CA HIS A 130 -2.53 16.80 -16.38
C HIS A 130 -3.15 17.75 -15.33
N GLY A 131 -2.49 18.01 -14.20
CA GLY A 131 -3.02 18.84 -13.11
C GLY A 131 -4.23 18.24 -12.40
N ILE A 132 -4.41 16.93 -12.47
CA ILE A 132 -5.51 16.15 -11.87
C ILE A 132 -5.11 15.72 -10.46
N HIS A 133 -6.00 15.93 -9.48
CA HIS A 133 -5.79 15.53 -8.09
C HIS A 133 -5.75 14.00 -7.95
N VAL A 134 -4.98 13.48 -6.98
CA VAL A 134 -4.68 12.05 -6.87
C VAL A 134 -5.01 11.52 -5.49
N TYR A 135 -5.85 10.49 -5.43
CA TYR A 135 -5.90 9.54 -4.33
C TYR A 135 -5.30 8.22 -4.83
N VAL A 136 -4.29 7.71 -4.14
CA VAL A 136 -3.65 6.42 -4.47
C VAL A 136 -3.61 5.52 -3.26
N GLU A 137 -4.00 4.24 -3.43
CA GLU A 137 -3.94 3.25 -2.36
C GLU A 137 -2.52 2.97 -1.89
N LYS A 138 -2.41 2.52 -0.66
CA LYS A 138 -1.15 2.13 -0.04
C LYS A 138 -0.63 0.77 -0.58
N PRO A 139 0.70 0.59 -0.65
CA PRO A 139 1.74 1.60 -0.65
C PRO A 139 1.66 2.46 -1.92
N ILE A 140 2.06 3.71 -1.83
CA ILE A 140 1.91 4.67 -2.95
C ILE A 140 2.71 4.31 -4.20
N ALA A 141 3.73 3.45 -4.05
CA ALA A 141 4.65 3.03 -5.09
C ALA A 141 5.15 1.61 -4.85
N TYR A 142 5.70 0.98 -5.89
CA TYR A 142 6.36 -0.32 -5.81
C TYR A 142 7.83 -0.20 -5.40
N SER A 143 8.52 0.86 -5.80
CA SER A 143 9.93 1.09 -5.48
C SER A 143 10.15 2.46 -4.81
N ILE A 144 11.32 2.61 -4.19
CA ILE A 144 11.76 3.87 -3.57
C ILE A 144 11.89 4.96 -4.63
N GLU A 145 12.43 4.62 -5.81
CA GLU A 145 12.59 5.55 -6.93
C GLU A 145 11.24 6.06 -7.43
N GLU A 146 10.23 5.20 -7.51
CA GLU A 146 8.86 5.62 -7.85
C GLU A 146 8.27 6.55 -6.79
N ALA A 147 8.52 6.28 -5.50
CA ALA A 147 8.05 7.14 -4.42
C ALA A 147 8.69 8.53 -4.48
N ASP A 148 10.00 8.61 -4.76
CA ASP A 148 10.73 9.86 -4.96
C ASP A 148 10.22 10.64 -6.18
N LEU A 149 9.91 9.95 -7.27
CA LEU A 149 9.30 10.56 -8.46
C LEU A 149 7.91 11.14 -8.15
N LEU A 150 7.09 10.42 -7.38
CA LEU A 150 5.76 10.89 -6.97
C LEU A 150 5.86 12.13 -6.09
N LEU A 151 6.78 12.16 -5.13
CA LEU A 151 7.01 13.33 -4.26
C LEU A 151 7.37 14.56 -5.10
N LYS A 152 8.37 14.44 -5.97
CA LYS A 152 8.79 15.52 -6.86
C LYS A 152 7.67 15.99 -7.80
N ALA A 153 6.87 15.06 -8.33
CA ALA A 153 5.75 15.39 -9.19
C ALA A 153 4.64 16.13 -8.44
N ALA A 154 4.33 15.70 -7.21
CA ALA A 154 3.34 16.37 -6.36
C ALA A 154 3.76 17.81 -6.04
N GLU A 155 5.02 18.03 -5.61
CA GLU A 155 5.57 19.37 -5.36
C GLU A 155 5.52 20.27 -6.58
N LYS A 156 5.91 19.72 -7.75
CA LYS A 156 5.94 20.48 -9.00
C LYS A 156 4.55 20.84 -9.53
N SER A 157 3.59 19.93 -9.47
CA SER A 157 2.25 20.14 -10.02
C SER A 157 1.33 20.94 -9.08
N GLY A 158 1.59 20.90 -7.76
CA GLY A 158 0.74 21.54 -6.76
C GLY A 158 -0.66 20.94 -6.66
N VAL A 159 -0.88 19.73 -7.18
CA VAL A 159 -2.15 19.01 -7.03
C VAL A 159 -2.34 18.54 -5.60
N VAL A 160 -3.58 18.36 -5.18
CA VAL A 160 -3.88 17.68 -3.91
C VAL A 160 -3.62 16.19 -4.08
N THR A 161 -2.85 15.63 -3.17
CA THR A 161 -2.53 14.21 -3.11
C THR A 161 -2.98 13.59 -1.80
N GLN A 162 -3.47 12.35 -1.83
CA GLN A 162 -3.86 11.58 -0.65
C GLN A 162 -3.43 10.13 -0.81
N CYS A 163 -2.72 9.61 0.19
CA CYS A 163 -2.48 8.18 0.30
C CYS A 163 -3.70 7.48 0.94
N GLY A 164 -4.09 6.33 0.40
CA GLY A 164 -5.19 5.51 0.88
C GLY A 164 -4.90 4.73 2.18
N HIS A 165 -4.10 5.28 3.07
CA HIS A 165 -3.76 4.69 4.35
C HIS A 165 -4.81 5.04 5.42
N HIS A 166 -5.91 4.29 5.48
CA HIS A 166 -7.05 4.61 6.35
C HIS A 166 -6.72 4.52 7.86
N GLY A 167 -5.78 3.66 8.26
CA GLY A 167 -5.33 3.52 9.65
C GLY A 167 -4.73 4.81 10.22
N HIS A 168 -4.07 5.61 9.37
CA HIS A 168 -3.50 6.91 9.75
C HIS A 168 -4.54 7.92 10.26
N SER A 169 -5.78 7.79 9.85
CA SER A 169 -6.90 8.65 10.31
C SER A 169 -7.55 8.15 11.61
N SER A 170 -7.03 7.10 12.24
CA SER A 170 -7.56 6.55 13.49
C SER A 170 -7.36 7.53 14.67
N PRO A 171 -8.38 7.80 15.48
CA PRO A 171 -8.22 8.57 16.72
C PRO A 171 -7.20 7.94 17.68
N ILE A 172 -7.05 6.62 17.65
CA ILE A 172 -6.10 5.90 18.50
C ILE A 172 -4.66 6.19 18.09
N LEU A 173 -4.38 6.34 16.77
CA LEU A 173 -3.06 6.78 16.33
C LEU A 173 -2.73 8.14 16.92
N ALA A 174 -3.65 9.10 16.90
CA ALA A 174 -3.45 10.41 17.51
C ALA A 174 -3.15 10.31 19.03
N GLN A 175 -3.85 9.44 19.75
CA GLN A 175 -3.59 9.18 21.18
C GLN A 175 -2.20 8.58 21.41
N ILE A 176 -1.75 7.64 20.58
CA ILE A 176 -0.41 7.06 20.66
C ILE A 176 0.67 8.15 20.49
N VAL A 177 0.48 9.00 19.47
CA VAL A 177 1.38 10.14 19.23
C VAL A 177 1.43 11.04 20.46
N GLU A 178 0.29 11.37 21.05
CA GLU A 178 0.20 12.20 22.26
C GLU A 178 0.89 11.55 23.46
N TYR A 179 0.67 10.27 23.74
CA TYR A 179 1.33 9.54 24.82
C TYR A 179 2.85 9.51 24.68
N ILE A 180 3.34 9.23 23.48
CA ILE A 180 4.79 9.15 23.23
C ILE A 180 5.42 10.57 23.30
N GLN A 181 4.85 11.54 22.62
CA GLN A 181 5.40 12.90 22.53
C GLN A 181 5.26 13.69 23.83
N SER A 182 4.30 13.38 24.69
CA SER A 182 4.20 13.95 26.04
C SER A 182 5.22 13.34 27.02
N GLY A 183 5.93 12.28 26.65
CA GLY A 183 6.87 11.58 27.52
C GLY A 183 6.20 10.70 28.58
N ALA A 184 4.93 10.34 28.39
CA ALA A 184 4.18 9.51 29.35
C ALA A 184 4.85 8.16 29.64
N ILE A 185 5.48 7.55 28.62
CA ILE A 185 6.25 6.30 28.76
C ILE A 185 7.77 6.52 28.82
N GLY A 186 8.25 7.75 28.90
CA GLY A 186 9.67 8.10 28.84
C GLY A 186 10.24 8.03 27.42
N GLN A 187 11.57 8.04 27.29
CA GLN A 187 12.22 7.84 25.99
C GLN A 187 11.96 6.42 25.50
N VAL A 188 11.59 6.30 24.23
CA VAL A 188 11.37 5.00 23.56
C VAL A 188 12.67 4.58 22.92
N HIS A 189 13.16 3.38 23.28
CA HIS A 189 14.43 2.83 22.79
C HIS A 189 14.24 1.66 21.81
N ASP A 190 13.14 0.87 21.96
CA ASP A 190 12.81 -0.25 21.08
C ASP A 190 11.35 -0.22 20.70
N VAL A 191 11.07 -0.58 19.45
CA VAL A 191 9.72 -0.78 18.91
C VAL A 191 9.63 -2.15 18.30
N TRP A 192 8.72 -2.99 18.80
CA TRP A 192 8.50 -4.33 18.27
C TRP A 192 7.25 -4.37 17.43
N CYS A 193 7.43 -4.58 16.13
CA CYS A 193 6.37 -4.69 15.13
C CYS A 193 6.24 -6.14 14.71
N TYR A 194 5.05 -6.73 14.81
CA TYR A 194 4.85 -8.13 14.46
C TYR A 194 3.54 -8.36 13.74
N ASP A 195 3.58 -9.30 12.79
CA ASP A 195 2.44 -9.66 11.93
C ASP A 195 2.36 -11.17 11.74
N ASP A 196 1.14 -11.70 11.73
CA ASP A 196 0.88 -13.13 11.55
C ASP A 196 0.67 -13.55 10.09
N ARG A 197 0.71 -12.60 9.16
CA ARG A 197 0.45 -12.86 7.75
C ARG A 197 1.66 -13.40 7.02
N ILE A 198 1.36 -14.16 5.97
CA ILE A 198 2.35 -14.63 5.01
C ILE A 198 1.93 -14.09 3.65
N ASN A 199 2.60 -13.06 3.16
CA ASN A 199 2.46 -12.60 1.79
C ASN A 199 3.59 -13.19 0.93
N ALA A 200 3.60 -14.51 0.84
CA ALA A 200 4.59 -15.31 0.11
C ALA A 200 4.03 -16.67 -0.27
N GLN A 201 4.66 -17.34 -1.22
CA GLN A 201 4.30 -18.69 -1.69
C GLN A 201 5.46 -19.66 -1.44
N ALA A 202 5.14 -20.88 -1.01
CA ALA A 202 6.13 -21.95 -0.83
C ALA A 202 6.40 -22.74 -2.11
N VAL A 203 5.48 -22.67 -3.09
CA VAL A 203 5.53 -23.42 -4.36
C VAL A 203 5.16 -22.50 -5.50
N VAL A 204 5.85 -22.64 -6.63
CA VAL A 204 5.48 -21.96 -7.87
C VAL A 204 4.36 -22.76 -8.56
N PRO A 205 3.14 -22.23 -8.68
CA PRO A 205 2.09 -22.92 -9.42
C PRO A 205 2.43 -23.02 -10.92
N PRO A 206 1.86 -24.01 -11.63
CA PRO A 206 2.02 -24.14 -13.06
C PRO A 206 1.45 -22.93 -13.81
N ASP A 207 1.88 -22.77 -15.06
CA ASP A 207 1.30 -21.80 -15.96
C ASP A 207 -0.15 -22.18 -16.27
N ALA A 208 -0.98 -21.19 -16.51
CA ALA A 208 -2.39 -21.35 -16.79
C ALA A 208 -2.82 -20.44 -17.97
N PRO A 209 -3.91 -20.76 -18.66
CA PRO A 209 -4.45 -19.88 -19.67
C PRO A 209 -4.94 -18.58 -19.03
N VAL A 210 -4.71 -17.46 -19.74
CA VAL A 210 -5.22 -16.15 -19.31
C VAL A 210 -6.76 -16.21 -19.30
N PRO A 211 -7.43 -15.83 -18.20
CA PRO A 211 -8.89 -15.83 -18.15
C PRO A 211 -9.50 -14.93 -19.21
N GLU A 212 -10.64 -15.36 -19.75
CA GLU A 212 -11.40 -14.53 -20.67
C GLU A 212 -11.76 -13.17 -20.03
N GLY A 213 -11.61 -12.10 -20.80
CA GLY A 213 -11.87 -10.74 -20.34
C GLY A 213 -10.72 -10.06 -19.62
N LEU A 214 -9.60 -10.74 -19.36
CA LEU A 214 -8.39 -10.16 -18.78
C LEU A 214 -7.38 -9.84 -19.89
N ASP A 215 -7.03 -8.56 -20.05
CA ASP A 215 -5.88 -8.12 -20.83
C ASP A 215 -4.62 -8.28 -19.98
N TRP A 216 -3.93 -9.41 -20.13
CA TRP A 216 -2.78 -9.77 -19.30
C TRP A 216 -1.60 -8.82 -19.47
N ASP A 217 -1.34 -8.31 -20.67
CA ASP A 217 -0.26 -7.34 -20.90
C ASP A 217 -0.49 -6.04 -20.13
N LYS A 218 -1.71 -5.52 -20.16
CA LYS A 218 -2.07 -4.31 -19.41
C LYS A 218 -2.11 -4.54 -17.91
N TRP A 219 -2.52 -5.75 -17.48
CA TRP A 219 -2.52 -6.12 -16.06
C TRP A 219 -1.09 -6.21 -15.49
N VAL A 220 -0.15 -6.80 -16.23
CA VAL A 220 1.28 -6.84 -15.86
C VAL A 220 1.87 -5.43 -15.83
N GLY A 221 1.48 -4.58 -16.77
CA GLY A 221 1.89 -3.17 -16.81
C GLY A 221 3.40 -2.98 -16.90
N PRO A 222 4.03 -2.22 -15.98
CA PRO A 222 5.45 -1.94 -15.99
C PRO A 222 6.32 -3.13 -15.59
N ALA A 223 5.76 -4.14 -14.92
CA ALA A 223 6.52 -5.30 -14.49
C ALA A 223 7.04 -6.14 -15.68
N ALA A 224 8.05 -6.99 -15.41
CA ALA A 224 8.55 -7.92 -16.42
C ALA A 224 7.45 -8.92 -16.82
N MET A 225 7.24 -9.04 -18.14
CA MET A 225 6.25 -9.98 -18.67
C MET A 225 6.59 -11.42 -18.28
N ARG A 226 5.58 -12.17 -17.87
CA ARG A 226 5.66 -13.57 -17.49
C ARG A 226 4.37 -14.29 -17.83
N PRO A 227 4.38 -15.64 -17.98
CA PRO A 227 3.16 -16.42 -18.17
C PRO A 227 2.16 -16.18 -17.04
N TYR A 228 0.87 -16.24 -17.36
CA TYR A 228 -0.18 -16.15 -16.36
C TYR A 228 -0.19 -17.39 -15.45
N LYS A 229 -0.44 -17.18 -14.17
CA LYS A 229 -0.68 -18.22 -13.17
C LYS A 229 -1.92 -17.87 -12.35
N THR A 230 -2.68 -18.89 -11.95
CA THR A 230 -3.92 -18.69 -11.16
C THR A 230 -3.67 -17.96 -9.83
N CYS A 231 -2.47 -18.09 -9.27
CA CYS A 231 -2.04 -17.40 -8.06
C CYS A 231 -1.80 -15.88 -8.22
N TYR A 232 -1.88 -15.34 -9.44
CA TYR A 232 -1.86 -13.88 -9.65
C TYR A 232 -3.25 -13.25 -9.56
N GLY A 233 -4.27 -14.07 -9.27
CA GLY A 233 -5.63 -13.61 -9.03
C GLY A 233 -5.77 -12.69 -7.82
N PRO A 234 -6.99 -12.23 -7.52
CA PRO A 234 -7.22 -11.23 -6.49
C PRO A 234 -6.53 -11.61 -5.17
N HIS A 235 -5.75 -10.69 -4.64
CA HIS A 235 -4.99 -10.76 -3.39
C HIS A 235 -3.72 -11.62 -3.36
N GLN A 236 -3.52 -12.58 -4.24
CA GLN A 236 -2.31 -13.42 -4.22
C GLN A 236 -1.14 -12.79 -4.97
N TRP A 237 -1.38 -11.75 -5.76
CA TRP A 237 -0.32 -11.00 -6.42
C TRP A 237 0.64 -10.30 -5.43
N TYR A 238 0.21 -10.00 -4.19
CA TYR A 238 1.08 -9.47 -3.13
C TYR A 238 2.28 -10.37 -2.85
N ASP A 239 2.14 -11.67 -3.05
CA ASP A 239 3.11 -12.70 -2.71
C ASP A 239 4.30 -12.73 -3.69
N TRP A 240 4.18 -12.06 -4.84
CA TRP A 240 5.12 -12.20 -5.95
C TRP A 240 5.92 -10.94 -6.22
N LYS A 241 7.25 -11.08 -6.23
CA LYS A 241 8.17 -10.01 -6.65
C LYS A 241 7.83 -9.54 -8.07
N GLY A 242 7.78 -8.22 -8.24
CA GLY A 242 7.36 -7.57 -9.47
C GLY A 242 5.87 -7.19 -9.54
N PHE A 243 5.02 -7.71 -8.66
CA PHE A 243 3.60 -7.33 -8.56
C PHE A 243 3.25 -6.71 -7.20
N GLY A 244 3.76 -7.27 -6.12
CA GLY A 244 3.57 -6.77 -4.76
C GLY A 244 4.87 -6.71 -3.99
N ASN A 245 4.85 -6.04 -2.84
CA ASN A 245 6.00 -5.74 -2.00
C ASN A 245 6.12 -6.71 -0.80
N GLY A 246 5.51 -7.88 -0.88
CA GLY A 246 5.52 -8.87 0.21
C GLY A 246 4.80 -8.38 1.46
N ASN A 247 5.09 -9.02 2.59
CA ASN A 247 4.38 -8.72 3.82
C ASN A 247 4.76 -7.36 4.41
N ILE A 248 6.03 -7.03 4.49
CA ILE A 248 6.47 -5.74 5.01
C ILE A 248 5.92 -4.56 4.16
N GLY A 249 5.90 -4.68 2.84
CA GLY A 249 5.34 -3.65 1.97
C GLY A 249 3.82 -3.55 2.04
N ASN A 250 3.13 -4.64 2.33
CA ASN A 250 1.68 -4.66 2.51
C ASN A 250 1.25 -4.20 3.91
N MET A 251 1.93 -4.69 4.96
CA MET A 251 1.54 -4.52 6.35
C MET A 251 2.40 -3.53 7.14
N GLY A 252 3.65 -3.32 6.72
CA GLY A 252 4.56 -2.42 7.42
C GLY A 252 4.01 -0.99 7.54
N ASN A 253 3.37 -0.49 6.48
CA ASN A 253 2.73 0.82 6.54
C ASN A 253 1.54 0.90 7.50
N HIS A 254 0.93 -0.19 7.91
CA HIS A 254 -0.12 -0.21 8.95
C HIS A 254 0.48 -0.34 10.36
N ILE A 255 1.47 -1.20 10.51
CA ILE A 255 2.00 -1.60 11.81
C ILE A 255 3.06 -0.58 12.30
N MET A 256 3.89 -0.05 11.39
CA MET A 256 4.93 0.93 11.73
C MET A 256 4.48 2.39 11.68
N ASP A 257 3.32 2.71 11.10
CA ASP A 257 2.84 4.08 10.86
C ASP A 257 2.86 4.95 12.11
N ALA A 258 2.26 4.47 13.20
CA ALA A 258 2.23 5.20 14.47
C ALA A 258 3.65 5.48 15.00
N SER A 259 4.60 4.57 14.79
CA SER A 259 6.00 4.75 15.16
C SER A 259 6.67 5.85 14.34
N PHE A 260 6.47 5.84 13.01
CA PHE A 260 7.01 6.87 12.13
C PHE A 260 6.53 8.27 12.52
N PHE A 261 5.24 8.38 12.87
CA PHE A 261 4.65 9.67 13.23
C PHE A 261 4.99 10.10 14.67
N ALA A 262 4.81 9.20 15.64
CA ALA A 262 5.04 9.50 17.06
C ALA A 262 6.51 9.77 17.37
N LEU A 263 7.41 9.01 16.77
CA LEU A 263 8.86 9.09 16.98
C LEU A 263 9.57 9.96 15.94
N ARG A 264 8.85 10.65 15.05
CA ARG A 264 9.40 11.55 14.03
C ARG A 264 10.44 10.88 13.13
N LEU A 265 10.24 9.62 12.76
CA LEU A 265 11.19 8.87 11.94
C LEU A 265 11.22 9.35 10.48
N ASN A 266 10.18 10.03 10.04
CA ASN A 266 10.13 10.71 8.74
C ASN A 266 11.04 11.96 8.64
N GLU A 267 11.67 12.39 9.73
CA GLU A 267 12.58 13.54 9.75
C GLU A 267 14.06 13.13 9.59
N VAL A 268 14.37 11.84 9.61
CA VAL A 268 15.72 11.29 9.57
C VAL A 268 15.76 10.01 8.73
N ASP A 269 16.91 9.74 8.13
CA ASP A 269 17.15 8.46 7.47
C ASP A 269 17.59 7.40 8.51
N PRO A 270 17.25 6.12 8.30
CA PRO A 270 17.77 5.04 9.12
C PRO A 270 19.30 4.92 8.98
N VAL A 271 19.97 4.62 10.08
CA VAL A 271 21.43 4.34 10.08
C VAL A 271 21.70 2.99 9.43
N SER A 272 20.81 2.00 9.67
CA SER A 272 20.91 0.65 9.13
C SER A 272 19.55 0.02 8.97
N ALA A 273 19.47 -0.90 8.01
CA ALA A 273 18.43 -1.91 7.91
C ALA A 273 19.16 -3.27 7.82
N GLU A 274 18.99 -4.12 8.83
CA GLU A 274 19.68 -5.39 8.96
C GLU A 274 18.69 -6.56 8.92
N LEU A 275 18.87 -7.47 7.95
CA LEU A 275 18.14 -8.73 7.90
C LEU A 275 18.78 -9.72 8.87
N LEU A 276 18.11 -9.99 9.99
CA LEU A 276 18.62 -10.90 11.02
C LEU A 276 18.33 -12.35 10.71
N ASP A 277 17.16 -12.63 10.14
CA ASP A 277 16.71 -13.98 9.81
C ASP A 277 15.66 -13.96 8.70
N GLN A 278 15.66 -15.02 7.89
CA GLN A 278 14.59 -15.24 6.90
C GLN A 278 14.38 -16.72 6.62
N ARG A 279 13.15 -17.05 6.22
CA ARG A 279 12.80 -18.31 5.59
C ARG A 279 12.37 -18.05 4.16
N GLU A 280 13.11 -18.60 3.20
CA GLU A 280 12.86 -18.37 1.79
C GLU A 280 11.47 -18.87 1.34
N GLY A 281 10.89 -18.15 0.41
CA GLY A 281 9.71 -18.54 -0.37
C GLY A 281 10.09 -19.26 -1.66
N ALA A 282 9.09 -19.56 -2.47
CA ALA A 282 9.31 -20.11 -3.81
C ALA A 282 10.07 -19.13 -4.72
N PRO A 283 10.76 -19.59 -5.76
CA PRO A 283 11.42 -18.72 -6.74
C PRO A 283 10.49 -17.63 -7.27
N GLY A 284 10.90 -16.37 -7.14
CA GLY A 284 10.09 -15.19 -7.52
C GLY A 284 9.03 -14.77 -6.50
N SER A 285 8.86 -15.49 -5.41
CA SER A 285 8.06 -15.09 -4.26
C SER A 285 8.87 -14.28 -3.25
N TRP A 286 8.19 -13.67 -2.30
CA TRP A 286 8.78 -13.09 -1.11
C TRP A 286 9.11 -14.18 -0.08
N PRO A 287 9.92 -13.88 0.95
CA PRO A 287 10.18 -14.82 2.04
C PRO A 287 8.91 -15.18 2.83
N LEU A 288 8.87 -16.41 3.31
CA LEU A 288 7.80 -16.94 4.20
C LEU A 288 7.91 -16.41 5.63
N ARG A 289 9.06 -15.84 5.98
CA ARG A 289 9.38 -15.21 7.26
C ARG A 289 10.49 -14.20 7.05
N GLN A 290 10.42 -13.09 7.78
CA GLN A 290 11.50 -12.12 7.88
C GLN A 290 11.60 -11.58 9.31
N THR A 291 12.83 -11.36 9.76
CA THR A 291 13.15 -10.61 10.97
C THR A 291 14.16 -9.56 10.58
N ILE A 292 13.78 -8.28 10.73
CA ILE A 292 14.57 -7.13 10.25
C ILE A 292 14.64 -6.08 11.35
N ASP A 293 15.83 -5.54 11.59
CA ASP A 293 16.05 -4.40 12.46
C ASP A 293 16.31 -3.13 11.63
N PHE A 294 15.59 -2.06 11.95
CA PHE A 294 15.79 -0.72 11.41
C PHE A 294 16.25 0.20 12.54
N THR A 295 17.48 0.67 12.48
CA THR A 295 18.05 1.58 13.50
C THR A 295 17.98 3.01 13.02
N PHE A 296 17.41 3.89 13.84
CA PHE A 296 17.29 5.33 13.60
C PHE A 296 18.14 6.12 14.58
N PRO A 297 18.77 7.23 14.14
CA PRO A 297 19.60 8.06 14.99
C PRO A 297 18.77 8.90 15.99
N ALA A 298 19.45 9.55 16.91
CA ALA A 298 18.84 10.57 17.75
C ALA A 298 18.28 11.73 16.91
N ARG A 299 17.14 12.30 17.36
CA ARG A 299 16.43 13.37 16.64
C ARG A 299 15.58 14.22 17.59
N LYS A 300 15.62 15.55 17.43
CA LYS A 300 14.75 16.53 18.15
C LYS A 300 14.37 16.15 19.60
N GLY A 301 15.34 15.81 20.44
CA GLY A 301 15.12 15.46 21.86
C GLY A 301 14.61 14.04 22.08
N MET A 302 14.66 13.19 21.06
CA MET A 302 14.41 11.75 21.13
C MET A 302 15.71 10.97 20.94
N ASP A 303 15.92 9.95 21.75
CA ASP A 303 17.08 9.07 21.70
C ASP A 303 17.05 8.18 20.43
N PRO A 304 18.20 7.56 20.06
CA PRO A 304 18.20 6.53 19.03
C PRO A 304 17.16 5.44 19.32
N VAL A 305 16.55 4.87 18.27
CA VAL A 305 15.54 3.82 18.41
C VAL A 305 15.76 2.75 17.37
N THR A 306 15.49 1.50 17.76
CA THR A 306 15.42 0.37 16.83
C THR A 306 13.98 -0.11 16.65
N ILE A 307 13.56 -0.26 15.40
CA ILE A 307 12.32 -0.93 15.05
C ILE A 307 12.65 -2.36 14.66
N HIS A 308 12.11 -3.33 15.40
CA HIS A 308 12.23 -4.77 15.16
C HIS A 308 10.99 -5.24 14.39
N TRP A 309 11.15 -5.65 13.14
CA TRP A 309 10.08 -6.24 12.34
C TRP A 309 10.14 -7.75 12.38
N TRP A 310 9.01 -8.37 12.71
CA TRP A 310 8.85 -9.82 12.78
C TRP A 310 7.60 -10.24 12.05
N ASP A 311 7.74 -11.14 11.05
CA ASP A 311 6.57 -11.67 10.32
C ASP A 311 6.72 -13.15 9.97
N GLY A 312 5.63 -13.71 9.45
CA GLY A 312 5.60 -15.03 8.84
C GLY A 312 5.57 -16.19 9.83
N ILE A 313 6.13 -17.33 9.43
CA ILE A 313 6.00 -18.62 10.12
C ILE A 313 7.32 -19.19 10.61
N LYS A 314 7.28 -19.86 11.75
CA LYS A 314 8.42 -20.59 12.36
C LYS A 314 8.97 -21.66 11.42
N ASP A 315 10.23 -22.08 11.68
CA ASP A 315 10.82 -23.26 11.02
C ASP A 315 10.07 -24.55 11.36
N GLY A 316 10.11 -25.50 10.44
CA GLY A 316 9.44 -26.78 10.59
C GLY A 316 7.92 -26.75 10.43
N VAL A 317 7.32 -25.56 10.34
CA VAL A 317 5.88 -25.44 10.05
C VAL A 317 5.64 -25.67 8.56
N PRO A 318 4.85 -26.68 8.15
CA PRO A 318 4.53 -26.88 6.75
C PRO A 318 3.63 -25.77 6.23
N VAL A 319 3.98 -25.22 5.06
CA VAL A 319 3.11 -24.33 4.28
C VAL A 319 2.38 -25.22 3.30
N ASP A 320 1.22 -25.69 3.68
CA ASP A 320 0.41 -26.53 2.80
C ASP A 320 -0.38 -25.73 1.76
N ALA A 321 -0.87 -26.41 0.73
CA ALA A 321 -1.63 -25.78 -0.35
C ALA A 321 -2.93 -25.12 0.14
N ALA A 322 -3.49 -25.52 1.26
CA ALA A 322 -4.69 -24.91 1.85
C ALA A 322 -4.38 -23.54 2.44
N HIS A 323 -3.15 -23.30 2.88
CA HIS A 323 -2.69 -22.01 3.36
C HIS A 323 -2.36 -21.04 2.21
N GLN A 324 -2.11 -21.53 1.00
CA GLN A 324 -1.66 -20.72 -0.15
C GLN A 324 -2.79 -19.97 -0.87
N ASN A 325 -4.06 -20.22 -0.55
CA ASN A 325 -5.20 -19.71 -1.32
C ASN A 325 -5.97 -18.55 -0.66
N ARG A 326 -5.47 -17.97 0.41
CA ARG A 326 -6.15 -16.86 1.10
C ARG A 326 -5.25 -15.66 1.26
N ILE A 327 -5.85 -14.48 1.19
CA ILE A 327 -5.22 -13.20 1.52
C ILE A 327 -4.74 -13.26 2.95
N GLY A 328 -3.45 -12.92 3.14
CA GLY A 328 -2.90 -12.72 4.47
C GLY A 328 -3.44 -13.76 5.44
N ILE A 329 -3.04 -15.03 5.26
CA ILE A 329 -3.49 -16.07 6.18
C ILE A 329 -2.85 -15.75 7.51
N ALA A 330 -3.69 -15.38 8.46
CA ALA A 330 -3.34 -15.41 9.86
C ALA A 330 -2.83 -16.81 10.18
N THR A 331 -1.56 -16.95 10.45
CA THR A 331 -1.02 -18.21 10.95
C THR A 331 -1.66 -18.49 12.31
N LYS A 332 -1.85 -19.74 12.64
CA LYS A 332 -2.15 -20.07 14.05
C LYS A 332 -1.03 -19.51 14.91
N ARG A 333 -1.35 -18.90 16.04
CA ARG A 333 -0.33 -18.32 16.94
C ARG A 333 0.83 -19.26 17.24
N ALA A 334 0.58 -20.55 17.39
CA ALA A 334 1.61 -21.55 17.62
C ALA A 334 2.65 -21.66 16.48
N TYR A 335 2.28 -21.23 15.28
CA TYR A 335 3.11 -21.31 14.07
C TYR A 335 3.76 -19.97 13.69
N GLN A 336 3.30 -18.89 14.29
CA GLN A 336 3.76 -17.54 13.98
C GLN A 336 5.20 -17.30 14.44
N ASN A 337 5.98 -16.58 13.63
CA ASN A 337 7.28 -16.03 14.03
C ASN A 337 7.03 -14.79 14.91
N LEU A 338 6.74 -15.04 16.18
CA LEU A 338 6.41 -14.00 17.16
C LEU A 338 7.65 -13.58 17.94
N PRO A 339 7.88 -12.27 18.18
CA PRO A 339 8.97 -11.83 19.06
C PRO A 339 8.83 -12.42 20.47
N PRO A 340 9.90 -12.98 21.06
CA PRO A 340 9.86 -13.56 22.42
C PRO A 340 9.34 -12.60 23.48
N ILE A 341 9.61 -11.32 23.35
CA ILE A 341 9.15 -10.26 24.27
C ILE A 341 7.62 -10.20 24.37
N VAL A 342 6.89 -10.53 23.30
CA VAL A 342 5.42 -10.54 23.31
C VAL A 342 4.89 -11.59 24.27
N GLU A 343 5.42 -12.82 24.19
CA GLU A 343 5.03 -13.91 25.09
C GLU A 343 5.46 -13.65 26.55
N GLU A 344 6.61 -12.99 26.75
CA GLU A 344 7.09 -12.58 28.07
C GLU A 344 6.13 -11.56 28.71
N LEU A 345 5.76 -10.53 27.99
CA LEU A 345 4.86 -9.48 28.49
C LEU A 345 3.44 -10.03 28.75
N GLU A 346 2.95 -10.92 27.90
CA GLU A 346 1.65 -11.59 28.13
C GLU A 346 1.64 -12.37 29.44
N ARG A 347 2.73 -13.12 29.71
CA ARG A 347 2.87 -13.87 30.98
C ARG A 347 3.02 -12.93 32.19
N LYS A 348 3.85 -11.89 32.05
CA LYS A 348 4.15 -10.95 33.14
C LYS A 348 2.92 -10.15 33.56
N TYR A 349 2.14 -9.69 32.62
CA TYR A 349 0.99 -8.83 32.88
C TYR A 349 -0.36 -9.54 32.82
N ASN A 350 -0.36 -10.81 32.46
CA ASN A 350 -1.58 -11.61 32.24
C ASN A 350 -2.54 -10.95 31.26
N VAL A 351 -2.05 -10.42 30.16
CA VAL A 351 -2.80 -9.68 29.15
C VAL A 351 -2.48 -10.20 27.76
N PRO A 352 -3.45 -10.66 26.94
CA PRO A 352 -3.19 -11.05 25.57
C PRO A 352 -2.85 -9.83 24.69
N LEU A 353 -1.75 -9.91 23.94
CA LEU A 353 -1.29 -8.88 23.00
C LEU A 353 -1.65 -9.18 21.53
N GLY A 354 -2.34 -10.31 21.27
CA GLY A 354 -2.76 -10.66 19.91
C GLY A 354 -1.62 -11.19 19.04
N GLN A 355 -1.93 -11.38 17.76
CA GLN A 355 -1.02 -11.91 16.75
C GLN A 355 -0.41 -10.83 15.84
N ILE A 356 -0.97 -9.64 15.90
CA ILE A 356 -0.52 -8.47 15.11
C ILE A 356 -0.48 -7.28 16.04
N GLY A 357 0.60 -6.50 15.96
CA GLY A 357 0.67 -5.29 16.76
C GLY A 357 2.02 -4.61 16.75
N THR A 358 2.06 -3.54 17.52
CA THR A 358 3.26 -2.75 17.79
C THR A 358 3.38 -2.52 19.31
N LEU A 359 4.58 -2.75 19.83
CA LEU A 359 4.97 -2.46 21.22
C LEU A 359 6.01 -1.34 21.20
N TRP A 360 5.80 -0.28 21.98
CA TRP A 360 6.80 0.76 22.25
C TRP A 360 7.35 0.56 23.66
N MET A 361 8.64 0.30 23.73
CA MET A 361 9.36 0.09 24.99
C MET A 361 9.99 1.40 25.43
N GLY A 362 9.39 2.05 26.40
CA GLY A 362 9.90 3.29 26.97
C GLY A 362 10.49 3.08 28.36
N GLU A 363 11.30 4.05 28.85
CA GLU A 363 11.95 4.02 30.16
C GLU A 363 10.96 3.91 31.32
N LYS A 364 9.75 4.44 31.18
CA LYS A 364 8.73 4.52 32.25
C LYS A 364 7.54 3.63 32.03
N GLY A 365 7.42 3.02 30.86
CA GLY A 365 6.25 2.18 30.54
C GLY A 365 6.28 1.60 29.15
N ILE A 366 5.30 0.76 28.87
CA ILE A 366 5.14 0.06 27.59
C ILE A 366 3.79 0.43 27.03
N LEU A 367 3.74 0.77 25.74
CA LEU A 367 2.51 1.02 25.02
C LEU A 367 2.33 -0.08 23.97
N TRP A 368 1.11 -0.54 23.77
CA TRP A 368 0.77 -1.52 22.75
C TRP A 368 -0.45 -1.11 21.95
N GLN A 369 -0.42 -1.37 20.65
CA GLN A 369 -1.59 -1.30 19.76
C GLN A 369 -1.69 -2.54 18.88
N ASN A 370 -2.91 -2.83 18.43
CA ASN A 370 -3.14 -3.81 17.37
C ASN A 370 -2.94 -3.22 15.97
N GLU A 371 -3.11 -4.03 14.93
CA GLU A 371 -2.85 -3.73 13.51
C GLU A 371 -3.32 -2.35 13.03
N PHE A 372 -4.56 -1.96 13.32
CA PHE A 372 -5.17 -0.73 12.79
C PHE A 372 -5.41 0.34 13.86
N GLY A 373 -4.77 0.23 14.99
CA GLY A 373 -5.02 1.17 16.09
C GLY A 373 -6.46 1.07 16.59
N SER A 374 -7.09 -0.11 16.57
CA SER A 374 -8.44 -0.31 17.12
C SER A 374 -8.43 -0.61 18.62
N ALA A 375 -7.27 -0.90 19.20
CA ALA A 375 -7.05 -1.04 20.64
C ALA A 375 -5.67 -0.53 21.02
N CYS A 376 -5.59 0.17 22.14
CA CYS A 376 -4.34 0.64 22.75
C CYS A 376 -4.36 0.29 24.23
N ARG A 377 -3.22 -0.11 24.80
CA ARG A 377 -3.05 -0.42 26.22
C ARG A 377 -1.72 0.16 26.68
N SER A 378 -1.70 0.75 27.86
CA SER A 378 -0.53 1.31 28.53
C SER A 378 -0.19 0.53 29.78
#